data_85bb4cfb259dc9de8e2bf0b0b2b33924
#
_entry.id   85bb4cfb259dc9de8e2bf0b0b2b33924
#
_cell.length_a   1.000
_cell.length_b   1.000
_cell.length_c   1.000
_cell.angle_alpha   90.00
_cell.angle_beta   90.00
_cell.angle_gamma   90.00
#
_symmetry.space_group_name_H-M   'P 1'
#
loop_
_entity.id
_entity.type
_entity.pdbx_description
1 polymer ?
#
loop_
_entity_poly.entity_id
_entity_poly.type
_entity_poly.pdbx_seq_one_letter_code
_entity_poly.pdbx_strand_id
1 'polypeptide(L)'
;MAALIDTFCATLQRVAEENPWMMPGYTHLQRAQVVTFKYHLMAYCEMMLRDKKRLLNAVDVMDESPLGCGALAGTTHIIDRSYTAQLLGFSHGACKNFLDGVSDRDFVLEVLSDFSILMMHLSRLAEELILWSSAEFGFVVLDDKYTTGSSIMPQKKNPDGAELVRGRTGRVYGDLMALLCAMKGLPLAYNKDMQQDKDSFADALDVVTASLMMMERMIGTLQAKPEAMEAGKKGLSECHGSGGLSGAARRSLPRRSRHRGTDRYLL
;
A
#
# COMPACT_ATOMS: atom_id res chain seq x y z
N MET A 1 -9.94 -0.05 4.54
CA MET A 1 -8.56 -0.12 4.00
C MET A 1 -7.74 -1.23 4.66
N ALA A 2 -7.58 -1.28 5.98
CA ALA A 2 -6.76 -2.31 6.66
C ALA A 2 -7.12 -3.76 6.25
N ALA A 3 -8.41 -4.11 6.21
CA ALA A 3 -8.86 -5.44 5.78
C ALA A 3 -8.52 -5.76 4.31
N LEU A 4 -8.52 -4.76 3.42
CA LEU A 4 -8.09 -4.97 2.03
C LEU A 4 -6.59 -5.25 1.93
N ILE A 5 -5.78 -4.57 2.75
CA ILE A 5 -4.34 -4.83 2.84
C ILE A 5 -4.10 -6.26 3.36
N ASP A 6 -4.85 -6.72 4.37
CA ASP A 6 -4.75 -8.10 4.87
C ASP A 6 -5.09 -9.13 3.77
N THR A 7 -6.15 -8.89 3.01
CA THR A 7 -6.53 -9.73 1.87
C THR A 7 -5.42 -9.78 0.83
N PHE A 8 -4.83 -8.63 0.49
CA PHE A 8 -3.72 -8.56 -0.46
C PHE A 8 -2.47 -9.26 0.05
N CYS A 9 -2.10 -9.09 1.33
CA CYS A 9 -0.98 -9.84 1.93
C CYS A 9 -1.22 -11.35 1.91
N ALA A 10 -2.43 -11.80 2.20
CA ALA A 10 -2.78 -13.23 2.13
C ALA A 10 -2.65 -13.77 0.70
N THR A 11 -3.06 -13.00 -0.32
CA THR A 11 -2.89 -13.37 -1.73
C THR A 11 -1.40 -13.42 -2.12
N LEU A 12 -0.60 -12.42 -1.72
CA LEU A 12 0.85 -12.42 -1.94
C LEU A 12 1.51 -13.65 -1.31
N GLN A 13 1.15 -13.98 -0.07
CA GLN A 13 1.69 -15.14 0.64
C GLN A 13 1.32 -16.44 -0.07
N ARG A 14 0.05 -16.63 -0.41
CA ARG A 14 -0.42 -17.84 -1.14
C ARG A 14 0.35 -18.01 -2.45
N VAL A 15 0.40 -16.98 -3.29
CA VAL A 15 1.10 -17.03 -4.57
C VAL A 15 2.60 -17.28 -4.39
N ALA A 16 3.21 -16.71 -3.36
CA ALA A 16 4.61 -16.93 -3.00
C ALA A 16 4.88 -18.39 -2.59
N GLU A 17 3.97 -19.01 -1.84
CA GLU A 17 4.08 -20.41 -1.41
C GLU A 17 3.89 -21.40 -2.58
N GLU A 18 2.95 -21.10 -3.48
CA GLU A 18 2.71 -21.89 -4.69
C GLU A 18 3.87 -21.78 -5.71
N ASN A 19 4.70 -20.74 -5.63
CA ASN A 19 5.76 -20.45 -6.60
C ASN A 19 7.14 -20.23 -5.94
N PRO A 20 7.77 -21.26 -5.35
CA PRO A 20 9.05 -21.13 -4.66
C PRO A 20 10.27 -21.07 -5.62
N TRP A 21 10.06 -20.76 -6.87
CA TRP A 21 11.05 -20.84 -7.94
C TRP A 21 12.18 -19.83 -7.74
N MET A 22 13.38 -20.24 -8.08
CA MET A 22 14.53 -19.36 -8.11
C MET A 22 14.53 -18.52 -9.38
N MET A 23 14.82 -17.23 -9.25
CA MET A 23 14.92 -16.28 -10.35
C MET A 23 16.14 -15.37 -10.19
N PRO A 24 16.60 -14.70 -11.25
CA PRO A 24 17.61 -13.68 -11.10
C PRO A 24 17.05 -12.46 -10.35
N GLY A 25 17.78 -11.99 -9.36
CA GLY A 25 17.55 -10.67 -8.75
C GLY A 25 18.34 -9.60 -9.50
N TYR A 26 17.84 -8.37 -9.46
CA TYR A 26 18.38 -7.26 -10.22
C TYR A 26 18.78 -6.10 -9.33
N THR A 27 19.88 -5.45 -9.66
CA THR A 27 20.25 -4.11 -9.20
C THR A 27 20.54 -3.26 -10.44
N HIS A 28 20.04 -2.03 -10.50
CA HIS A 28 20.20 -1.15 -11.68
C HIS A 28 19.70 -1.80 -13.00
N LEU A 29 18.67 -2.67 -12.90
CA LEU A 29 18.19 -3.52 -14.00
C LEU A 29 19.27 -4.44 -14.61
N GLN A 30 20.37 -4.66 -13.90
CA GLN A 30 21.39 -5.65 -14.22
C GLN A 30 21.25 -6.87 -13.31
N ARG A 31 21.47 -8.07 -13.87
CA ARG A 31 21.43 -9.31 -13.08
C ARG A 31 22.50 -9.25 -11.99
N ALA A 32 22.12 -9.58 -10.77
CA ALA A 32 23.00 -9.51 -9.61
C ALA A 32 23.10 -10.86 -8.90
N GLN A 33 22.17 -11.17 -8.02
CA GLN A 33 22.15 -12.40 -7.23
C GLN A 33 20.90 -13.23 -7.54
N VAL A 34 20.96 -14.52 -7.25
CA VAL A 34 19.76 -15.38 -7.32
C VAL A 34 18.92 -15.17 -6.08
N VAL A 35 17.63 -14.96 -6.28
CA VAL A 35 16.59 -14.88 -5.24
C VAL A 35 15.49 -15.86 -5.53
N THR A 36 14.57 -16.11 -4.61
CA THR A 36 13.35 -16.83 -4.94
C THR A 36 12.22 -15.85 -5.27
N PHE A 37 11.32 -16.22 -6.17
CA PHE A 37 10.11 -15.46 -6.47
C PHE A 37 9.28 -15.25 -5.19
N LYS A 38 9.20 -16.27 -4.34
CA LYS A 38 8.61 -16.18 -2.99
C LYS A 38 9.24 -15.05 -2.18
N TYR A 39 10.56 -15.02 -2.04
CA TYR A 39 11.26 -14.00 -1.24
C TYR A 39 11.01 -12.59 -1.78
N HIS A 40 10.96 -12.44 -3.09
CA HIS A 40 10.69 -11.16 -3.75
C HIS A 40 9.26 -10.67 -3.46
N LEU A 41 8.24 -11.53 -3.63
CA LEU A 41 6.84 -11.17 -3.34
C LEU A 41 6.64 -10.83 -1.85
N MET A 42 7.30 -11.56 -0.94
CA MET A 42 7.19 -11.29 0.50
C MET A 42 7.77 -9.93 0.90
N ALA A 43 8.70 -9.36 0.13
CA ALA A 43 9.17 -7.99 0.37
C ALA A 43 8.03 -6.96 0.20
N TYR A 44 7.13 -7.17 -0.75
CA TYR A 44 5.94 -6.33 -0.91
C TYR A 44 4.92 -6.55 0.20
N CYS A 45 4.76 -7.78 0.69
CA CYS A 45 3.94 -8.04 1.87
C CYS A 45 4.43 -7.22 3.09
N GLU A 46 5.74 -7.19 3.34
CA GLU A 46 6.34 -6.38 4.39
C GLU A 46 6.08 -4.87 4.21
N MET A 47 6.07 -4.36 2.96
CA MET A 47 5.71 -2.98 2.67
C MET A 47 4.25 -2.70 3.04
N MET A 48 3.33 -3.57 2.61
CA MET A 48 1.89 -3.46 2.90
C MET A 48 1.59 -3.51 4.41
N LEU A 49 2.28 -4.37 5.15
CA LEU A 49 2.11 -4.44 6.62
C LEU A 49 2.57 -3.16 7.32
N ARG A 50 3.63 -2.51 6.83
CA ARG A 50 4.05 -1.19 7.33
C ARG A 50 3.04 -0.10 6.99
N ASP A 51 2.43 -0.16 5.80
CA ASP A 51 1.40 0.79 5.39
C ASP A 51 0.13 0.63 6.22
N LYS A 52 -0.28 -0.62 6.48
CA LYS A 52 -1.38 -0.92 7.42
C LYS A 52 -1.11 -0.32 8.80
N LYS A 53 0.12 -0.46 9.31
CA LYS A 53 0.49 0.09 10.62
C LYS A 53 0.38 1.62 10.65
N ARG A 54 0.80 2.31 9.56
CA ARG A 54 0.65 3.77 9.45
C ARG A 54 -0.82 4.18 9.53
N LEU A 55 -1.68 3.56 8.72
CA LEU A 55 -3.12 3.84 8.74
C LEU A 55 -3.76 3.61 10.11
N LEU A 56 -3.34 2.57 10.85
CA LEU A 56 -3.84 2.32 12.20
C LEU A 56 -3.34 3.37 13.20
N ASN A 57 -2.11 3.85 13.05
CA ASN A 57 -1.58 4.95 13.86
C ASN A 57 -2.31 6.27 13.56
N ALA A 58 -2.63 6.55 12.29
CA ALA A 58 -3.43 7.71 11.93
C ALA A 58 -4.82 7.69 12.58
N VAL A 59 -5.46 6.51 12.64
CA VAL A 59 -6.74 6.35 13.36
C VAL A 59 -6.58 6.64 14.86
N ASP A 60 -5.53 6.18 15.48
CA ASP A 60 -5.27 6.43 16.92
C ASP A 60 -5.04 7.92 17.21
N VAL A 61 -4.24 8.60 16.36
CA VAL A 61 -3.97 10.04 16.50
C VAL A 61 -5.22 10.90 16.36
N MET A 62 -6.14 10.52 15.45
CA MET A 62 -7.38 11.29 15.19
C MET A 62 -8.55 10.95 16.12
N ASP A 63 -8.38 10.07 17.10
CA ASP A 63 -9.47 9.48 17.89
C ASP A 63 -9.97 10.41 19.04
N GLU A 64 -10.11 11.71 18.71
CA GLU A 64 -10.74 12.74 19.55
C GLU A 64 -11.95 13.36 18.84
N SER A 65 -13.06 13.56 19.55
CA SER A 65 -14.27 14.14 18.97
C SER A 65 -14.23 15.66 18.90
N PRO A 66 -14.38 16.28 17.73
CA PRO A 66 -14.51 17.73 17.58
C PRO A 66 -15.92 18.24 17.82
N LEU A 67 -16.92 17.37 18.02
CA LEU A 67 -18.32 17.78 18.14
C LEU A 67 -18.51 18.75 19.31
N GLY A 68 -19.29 19.81 19.04
CA GLY A 68 -19.58 20.88 19.99
C GLY A 68 -18.56 22.00 20.00
N CYS A 69 -17.49 21.96 19.18
CA CYS A 69 -16.54 23.08 19.03
C CYS A 69 -17.19 24.31 18.34
N GLY A 70 -18.27 24.09 17.57
CA GLY A 70 -18.86 25.16 16.76
C GLY A 70 -17.87 25.64 15.66
N ALA A 71 -18.06 26.87 15.20
CA ALA A 71 -17.20 27.44 14.18
C ALA A 71 -15.97 28.20 14.75
N LEU A 72 -15.91 28.39 16.08
CA LEU A 72 -14.85 29.17 16.74
C LEU A 72 -14.60 28.66 18.18
N ALA A 73 -15.52 28.93 19.10
CA ALA A 73 -15.30 28.82 20.54
C ALA A 73 -16.45 28.11 21.26
N GLY A 74 -17.08 27.14 20.62
CA GLY A 74 -18.16 26.35 21.21
C GLY A 74 -19.56 26.98 21.03
N THR A 75 -20.42 26.73 22.02
CA THR A 75 -21.82 27.14 21.99
C THR A 75 -22.27 27.57 23.39
N THR A 76 -23.28 28.44 23.46
CA THR A 76 -23.95 28.82 24.73
C THR A 76 -25.00 27.79 25.19
N HIS A 77 -25.32 26.80 24.35
CA HIS A 77 -26.20 25.72 24.75
C HIS A 77 -25.52 24.75 25.71
N ILE A 78 -26.27 24.24 26.64
CA ILE A 78 -25.77 23.22 27.62
C ILE A 78 -25.71 21.88 26.87
N ILE A 79 -24.52 21.47 26.50
CA ILE A 79 -24.24 20.17 25.84
C ILE A 79 -23.18 19.40 26.63
N ASP A 80 -23.32 18.08 26.65
CA ASP A 80 -22.27 17.19 27.15
C ASP A 80 -21.47 16.58 26.05
N ARG A 81 -20.31 17.16 25.76
CA ARG A 81 -19.38 16.72 24.70
C ARG A 81 -18.74 15.37 25.02
N SER A 82 -18.49 15.10 26.31
CA SER A 82 -17.91 13.83 26.73
C SER A 82 -18.88 12.67 26.50
N TYR A 83 -20.15 12.88 26.82
CA TYR A 83 -21.20 11.90 26.53
C TYR A 83 -21.35 11.62 25.02
N THR A 84 -21.33 12.66 24.20
CA THR A 84 -21.40 12.52 22.74
C THR A 84 -20.18 11.77 22.17
N ALA A 85 -18.98 12.10 22.64
CA ALA A 85 -17.75 11.42 22.24
C ALA A 85 -17.79 9.92 22.62
N GLN A 86 -18.26 9.60 23.83
CA GLN A 86 -18.41 8.22 24.30
C GLN A 86 -19.41 7.44 23.44
N LEU A 87 -20.57 8.02 23.13
CA LEU A 87 -21.58 7.37 22.29
C LEU A 87 -21.08 7.07 20.87
N LEU A 88 -20.20 7.92 20.33
CA LEU A 88 -19.59 7.76 19.02
C LEU A 88 -18.36 6.84 19.03
N GLY A 89 -17.90 6.42 20.21
CA GLY A 89 -16.81 5.49 20.36
C GLY A 89 -15.41 6.11 20.26
N PHE A 90 -15.27 7.43 20.43
CA PHE A 90 -13.95 8.09 20.48
C PHE A 90 -13.23 7.71 21.78
N SER A 91 -12.05 7.07 21.66
CA SER A 91 -11.30 6.55 22.82
C SER A 91 -10.61 7.67 23.62
N HIS A 92 -10.21 8.74 22.96
CA HIS A 92 -9.53 9.88 23.60
C HIS A 92 -10.53 10.98 24.05
N GLY A 93 -11.84 10.74 23.84
CA GLY A 93 -12.90 11.63 24.29
C GLY A 93 -13.13 12.85 23.38
N ALA A 94 -13.50 13.98 23.97
CA ALA A 94 -13.72 15.23 23.24
C ALA A 94 -12.45 16.09 23.22
N CYS A 95 -12.13 16.70 22.09
CA CYS A 95 -10.97 17.60 21.96
C CYS A 95 -11.05 18.76 22.98
N LYS A 96 -9.91 19.18 23.49
CA LYS A 96 -9.82 20.14 24.60
C LYS A 96 -9.92 21.59 24.13
N ASN A 97 -9.37 21.89 22.96
CA ASN A 97 -9.35 23.24 22.42
C ASN A 97 -10.31 23.34 21.22
N PHE A 98 -11.29 24.24 21.33
CA PHE A 98 -12.32 24.38 20.28
C PHE A 98 -11.77 24.98 18.98
N LEU A 99 -10.80 25.91 19.07
CA LEU A 99 -10.16 26.48 17.91
C LEU A 99 -9.37 25.44 17.13
N ASP A 100 -8.67 24.57 17.84
CA ASP A 100 -7.94 23.45 17.29
C ASP A 100 -8.92 22.46 16.63
N GLY A 101 -9.90 21.95 17.36
CA GLY A 101 -10.85 20.96 16.85
C GLY A 101 -11.67 21.42 15.64
N VAL A 102 -11.90 22.73 15.44
CA VAL A 102 -12.59 23.23 14.24
C VAL A 102 -11.63 23.47 13.07
N SER A 103 -10.36 23.75 13.38
CA SER A 103 -9.33 24.06 12.37
C SER A 103 -8.59 22.83 11.88
N ASP A 104 -8.64 21.73 12.64
CA ASP A 104 -7.89 20.52 12.36
C ASP A 104 -8.37 19.83 11.08
N ARG A 105 -7.41 19.45 10.25
CA ARG A 105 -7.53 18.54 9.09
C ARG A 105 -6.31 17.62 9.00
N ASP A 106 -5.50 17.57 10.06
CA ASP A 106 -4.29 16.76 10.08
C ASP A 106 -4.63 15.28 9.87
N PHE A 107 -5.76 14.83 10.40
CA PHE A 107 -6.26 13.47 10.21
C PHE A 107 -6.49 13.11 8.73
N VAL A 108 -6.95 14.04 7.89
CA VAL A 108 -7.10 13.81 6.44
C VAL A 108 -5.74 13.85 5.76
N LEU A 109 -4.89 14.81 6.12
CA LEU A 109 -3.54 14.95 5.56
C LEU A 109 -2.67 13.74 5.88
N GLU A 110 -2.74 13.20 7.09
CA GLU A 110 -2.00 12.00 7.50
C GLU A 110 -2.46 10.79 6.69
N VAL A 111 -3.78 10.55 6.57
CA VAL A 111 -4.30 9.44 5.77
C VAL A 111 -3.95 9.58 4.29
N LEU A 112 -4.03 10.79 3.71
CA LEU A 112 -3.61 11.04 2.32
C LEU A 112 -2.11 10.79 2.12
N SER A 113 -1.29 11.12 3.12
CA SER A 113 0.14 10.82 3.12
C SER A 113 0.39 9.31 3.14
N ASP A 114 -0.31 8.57 3.99
CA ASP A 114 -0.25 7.12 4.06
C ASP A 114 -0.71 6.46 2.76
N PHE A 115 -1.79 6.95 2.17
CA PHE A 115 -2.26 6.51 0.85
C PHE A 115 -1.24 6.78 -0.25
N SER A 116 -0.53 7.90 -0.18
CA SER A 116 0.54 8.22 -1.13
C SER A 116 1.70 7.23 -1.03
N ILE A 117 2.10 6.85 0.18
CA ILE A 117 3.15 5.85 0.41
C ILE A 117 2.69 4.46 -0.07
N LEU A 118 1.45 4.07 0.24
CA LEU A 118 0.87 2.81 -0.20
C LEU A 118 0.82 2.72 -1.73
N MET A 119 0.34 3.78 -2.40
CA MET A 119 0.33 3.83 -3.86
C MET A 119 1.72 3.79 -4.47
N MET A 120 2.73 4.39 -3.84
CA MET A 120 4.13 4.26 -4.26
C MET A 120 4.59 2.79 -4.23
N HIS A 121 4.25 2.04 -3.19
CA HIS A 121 4.57 0.62 -3.10
C HIS A 121 3.84 -0.20 -4.18
N LEU A 122 2.53 0.06 -4.39
CA LEU A 122 1.76 -0.58 -5.45
C LEU A 122 2.31 -0.26 -6.84
N SER A 123 2.73 1.00 -7.07
CA SER A 123 3.35 1.43 -8.33
C SER A 123 4.65 0.68 -8.62
N ARG A 124 5.48 0.44 -7.61
CA ARG A 124 6.71 -0.35 -7.76
C ARG A 124 6.41 -1.80 -8.10
N LEU A 125 5.45 -2.43 -7.43
CA LEU A 125 5.03 -3.79 -7.76
C LEU A 125 4.41 -3.86 -9.17
N ALA A 126 3.63 -2.86 -9.56
CA ALA A 126 3.07 -2.75 -10.90
C ALA A 126 4.18 -2.70 -11.97
N GLU A 127 5.23 -1.90 -11.74
CA GLU A 127 6.40 -1.86 -12.63
C GLU A 127 7.08 -3.23 -12.75
N GLU A 128 7.25 -3.96 -11.65
CA GLU A 128 7.80 -5.31 -11.69
C GLU A 128 6.94 -6.26 -12.52
N LEU A 129 5.61 -6.20 -12.38
CA LEU A 129 4.70 -7.02 -13.20
C LEU A 129 4.80 -6.67 -14.69
N ILE A 130 4.93 -5.39 -15.03
CA ILE A 130 5.13 -4.92 -16.40
C ILE A 130 6.43 -5.50 -16.97
N LEU A 131 7.54 -5.37 -16.24
CA LEU A 131 8.83 -5.93 -16.63
C LEU A 131 8.76 -7.46 -16.76
N TRP A 132 8.25 -8.14 -15.74
CA TRP A 132 8.21 -9.61 -15.71
C TRP A 132 7.29 -10.22 -16.77
N SER A 133 6.26 -9.50 -17.21
CA SER A 133 5.36 -9.95 -18.28
C SER A 133 5.85 -9.61 -19.69
N SER A 134 6.91 -8.82 -19.82
CA SER A 134 7.51 -8.48 -21.12
C SER A 134 8.14 -9.71 -21.80
N ALA A 135 8.32 -9.62 -23.11
CA ALA A 135 8.97 -10.68 -23.89
C ALA A 135 10.43 -10.93 -23.47
N GLU A 136 11.12 -9.88 -23.01
CA GLU A 136 12.51 -9.91 -22.58
C GLU A 136 12.70 -10.67 -21.26
N PHE A 137 11.75 -10.57 -20.33
CA PHE A 137 11.79 -11.28 -19.04
C PHE A 137 10.99 -12.57 -19.08
N GLY A 138 9.72 -12.50 -19.44
CA GLY A 138 8.83 -13.65 -19.57
C GLY A 138 8.62 -14.45 -18.28
N PHE A 139 8.84 -13.84 -17.10
CA PHE A 139 8.79 -14.53 -15.82
C PHE A 139 7.37 -14.83 -15.36
N VAL A 140 6.41 -14.02 -15.78
CA VAL A 140 5.00 -14.19 -15.47
C VAL A 140 4.12 -13.98 -16.70
N VAL A 141 2.93 -14.57 -16.67
CA VAL A 141 1.84 -14.26 -17.60
C VAL A 141 0.66 -13.76 -16.77
N LEU A 142 0.18 -12.57 -17.11
CA LEU A 142 -1.01 -11.99 -16.49
C LEU A 142 -2.29 -12.58 -17.12
N ASP A 143 -3.35 -12.68 -16.33
CA ASP A 143 -4.67 -13.13 -16.79
C ASP A 143 -5.24 -12.14 -17.83
N ASP A 144 -5.92 -12.68 -18.85
CA ASP A 144 -6.53 -11.91 -19.94
C ASP A 144 -7.54 -10.86 -19.45
N LYS A 145 -8.12 -11.05 -18.27
CA LYS A 145 -9.04 -10.09 -17.65
C LYS A 145 -8.39 -8.78 -17.24
N TYR A 146 -7.07 -8.77 -17.09
CA TYR A 146 -6.27 -7.60 -16.63
C TYR A 146 -5.28 -7.12 -17.68
N THR A 147 -5.41 -7.65 -18.89
CA THR A 147 -4.57 -7.30 -20.06
C THR A 147 -5.45 -6.94 -21.24
N THR A 148 -4.95 -6.10 -22.13
CA THR A 148 -5.62 -5.85 -23.41
C THR A 148 -4.81 -6.45 -24.54
N GLY A 149 -5.53 -7.06 -25.49
CA GLY A 149 -4.95 -7.54 -26.75
C GLY A 149 -4.79 -6.42 -27.77
N SER A 150 -4.06 -6.74 -28.85
CA SER A 150 -4.01 -5.89 -30.04
C SER A 150 -4.82 -6.54 -31.15
N SER A 151 -5.68 -5.77 -31.83
CA SER A 151 -6.42 -6.25 -33.00
C SER A 151 -5.51 -6.59 -34.19
N ILE A 152 -4.33 -5.95 -34.25
CA ILE A 152 -3.34 -6.15 -35.32
C ILE A 152 -2.36 -7.27 -34.97
N MET A 153 -2.06 -7.45 -33.69
CA MET A 153 -1.10 -8.45 -33.18
C MET A 153 -1.79 -9.31 -32.10
N PRO A 154 -2.48 -10.39 -32.47
CA PRO A 154 -3.28 -11.19 -31.54
C PRO A 154 -2.47 -11.79 -30.37
N GLN A 155 -1.16 -11.99 -30.55
CA GLN A 155 -0.24 -12.52 -29.54
C GLN A 155 0.19 -11.47 -28.51
N LYS A 156 -0.04 -10.16 -28.78
CA LYS A 156 0.37 -9.07 -27.90
C LYS A 156 -0.62 -8.92 -26.75
N LYS A 157 -0.12 -9.03 -25.54
CA LYS A 157 -0.86 -8.77 -24.29
C LYS A 157 -0.23 -7.59 -23.58
N ASN A 158 -1.00 -6.52 -23.40
CA ASN A 158 -0.54 -5.31 -22.72
C ASN A 158 -0.90 -5.39 -21.24
N PRO A 159 0.00 -5.08 -20.31
CA PRO A 159 -0.27 -5.14 -18.87
C PRO A 159 -1.01 -3.87 -18.37
N ASP A 160 -2.12 -3.49 -19.03
CA ASP A 160 -2.80 -2.21 -18.82
C ASP A 160 -3.26 -2.04 -17.36
N GLY A 161 -3.68 -3.12 -16.70
CA GLY A 161 -4.08 -3.05 -15.30
C GLY A 161 -2.94 -2.54 -14.41
N ALA A 162 -1.72 -3.02 -14.62
CA ALA A 162 -0.53 -2.58 -13.90
C ALA A 162 -0.14 -1.14 -14.28
N GLU A 163 -0.19 -0.81 -15.58
CA GLU A 163 0.12 0.55 -16.04
C GLU A 163 -0.84 1.59 -15.45
N LEU A 164 -2.13 1.27 -15.38
CA LEU A 164 -3.14 2.14 -14.78
C LEU A 164 -2.90 2.35 -13.27
N VAL A 165 -2.53 1.31 -12.51
CA VAL A 165 -2.16 1.45 -11.10
C VAL A 165 -0.95 2.37 -10.95
N ARG A 166 0.10 2.15 -11.76
CA ARG A 166 1.29 3.01 -11.79
C ARG A 166 0.94 4.47 -12.10
N GLY A 167 0.11 4.70 -13.11
CA GLY A 167 -0.30 6.05 -13.52
C GLY A 167 -1.16 6.77 -12.48
N ARG A 168 -2.10 6.06 -11.84
CA ARG A 168 -3.01 6.63 -10.83
C ARG A 168 -2.31 7.05 -9.53
N THR A 169 -1.11 6.59 -9.29
CA THR A 169 -0.29 7.01 -8.13
C THR A 169 -0.12 8.53 -8.09
N GLY A 170 0.12 9.15 -9.25
CA GLY A 170 0.24 10.61 -9.35
C GLY A 170 -1.03 11.38 -8.98
N ARG A 171 -2.21 10.77 -9.17
CA ARG A 171 -3.49 11.39 -8.77
C ARG A 171 -3.59 11.51 -7.24
N VAL A 172 -3.28 10.44 -6.50
CA VAL A 172 -3.29 10.45 -5.03
C VAL A 172 -2.25 11.44 -4.46
N TYR A 173 -1.09 11.58 -5.12
CA TYR A 173 -0.12 12.62 -4.76
C TYR A 173 -0.69 14.02 -4.98
N GLY A 174 -1.47 14.20 -6.06
CA GLY A 174 -2.16 15.45 -6.35
C GLY A 174 -3.18 15.81 -5.27
N ASP A 175 -3.96 14.85 -4.78
CA ASP A 175 -4.95 15.03 -3.72
C ASP A 175 -4.30 15.48 -2.40
N LEU A 176 -3.21 14.83 -1.99
CA LEU A 176 -2.42 15.25 -0.83
C LEU A 176 -1.90 16.68 -1.00
N MET A 177 -1.32 16.98 -2.15
CA MET A 177 -0.77 18.30 -2.42
C MET A 177 -1.85 19.39 -2.48
N ALA A 178 -3.01 19.07 -3.06
CA ALA A 178 -4.15 19.98 -3.12
C ALA A 178 -4.63 20.37 -1.73
N LEU A 179 -4.78 19.40 -0.82
CA LEU A 179 -5.21 19.68 0.55
C LEU A 179 -4.13 20.41 1.37
N LEU A 180 -2.86 20.05 1.23
CA LEU A 180 -1.75 20.81 1.84
C LEU A 180 -1.74 22.27 1.38
N CYS A 181 -2.00 22.51 0.09
CA CYS A 181 -2.10 23.86 -0.46
C CYS A 181 -3.34 24.62 0.03
N ALA A 182 -4.47 23.94 0.22
CA ALA A 182 -5.68 24.55 0.76
C ALA A 182 -5.50 24.94 2.23
N MET A 183 -4.87 24.10 3.03
CA MET A 183 -4.68 24.34 4.47
C MET A 183 -3.60 25.35 4.81
N LYS A 184 -2.57 25.49 3.98
CA LYS A 184 -1.47 26.44 4.25
C LYS A 184 -1.97 27.88 4.37
N GLY A 185 -1.49 28.59 5.38
CA GLY A 185 -1.75 30.02 5.54
C GLY A 185 -3.18 30.38 6.02
N LEU A 186 -4.02 29.39 6.35
CA LEU A 186 -5.32 29.65 6.97
C LEU A 186 -5.14 30.09 8.43
N PRO A 187 -5.89 31.10 8.89
CA PRO A 187 -5.98 31.41 10.31
C PRO A 187 -6.80 30.32 11.04
N LEU A 188 -6.71 30.33 12.37
CA LEU A 188 -7.52 29.43 13.20
C LEU A 188 -9.02 29.69 13.03
N ALA A 189 -9.84 28.75 13.51
CA ALA A 189 -11.28 28.67 13.36
C ALA A 189 -11.72 28.24 11.96
N TYR A 190 -13.03 28.29 11.71
CA TYR A 190 -13.58 27.80 10.46
C TYR A 190 -13.28 28.73 9.28
N ASN A 191 -12.73 28.14 8.23
CA ASN A 191 -12.54 28.77 6.92
C ASN A 191 -13.18 27.88 5.84
N LYS A 192 -13.77 28.50 4.80
CA LYS A 192 -14.50 27.77 3.75
C LYS A 192 -13.61 26.85 2.93
N ASP A 193 -12.32 27.19 2.81
CA ASP A 193 -11.28 26.41 2.10
C ASP A 193 -11.20 24.98 2.61
N MET A 194 -11.44 24.75 3.90
CA MET A 194 -11.41 23.43 4.54
C MET A 194 -12.41 22.43 3.94
N GLN A 195 -13.42 22.89 3.18
CA GLN A 195 -14.39 21.98 2.53
C GLN A 195 -13.78 21.18 1.38
N GLN A 196 -12.59 21.58 0.90
CA GLN A 196 -11.84 20.84 -0.11
C GLN A 196 -11.28 19.48 0.42
N ASP A 197 -11.31 19.28 1.73
CA ASP A 197 -10.89 18.03 2.38
C ASP A 197 -11.65 16.81 1.86
N LYS A 198 -12.94 16.96 1.60
CA LYS A 198 -13.84 15.87 1.22
C LYS A 198 -13.59 15.36 -0.19
N ASP A 199 -13.36 16.27 -1.13
CA ASP A 199 -13.15 15.93 -2.53
C ASP A 199 -11.83 15.19 -2.69
N SER A 200 -10.74 15.74 -2.13
CA SER A 200 -9.41 15.10 -2.15
C SER A 200 -9.41 13.75 -1.45
N PHE A 201 -10.08 13.64 -0.28
CA PHE A 201 -10.12 12.38 0.45
C PHE A 201 -10.94 11.31 -0.27
N ALA A 202 -12.13 11.66 -0.77
CA ALA A 202 -13.00 10.70 -1.47
C ALA A 202 -12.33 10.17 -2.74
N ASP A 203 -11.72 11.05 -3.53
CA ASP A 203 -11.02 10.66 -4.73
C ASP A 203 -9.84 9.74 -4.44
N ALA A 204 -8.97 10.10 -3.49
CA ALA A 204 -7.84 9.27 -3.09
C ALA A 204 -8.30 7.91 -2.55
N LEU A 205 -9.36 7.86 -1.73
CA LEU A 205 -9.91 6.62 -1.18
C LEU A 205 -10.39 5.67 -2.28
N ASP A 206 -11.12 6.19 -3.26
CA ASP A 206 -11.62 5.41 -4.39
C ASP A 206 -10.48 4.88 -5.25
N VAL A 207 -9.49 5.73 -5.56
CA VAL A 207 -8.32 5.34 -6.37
C VAL A 207 -7.49 4.28 -5.66
N VAL A 208 -7.20 4.45 -4.36
CA VAL A 208 -6.40 3.49 -3.59
C VAL A 208 -7.14 2.16 -3.45
N THR A 209 -8.44 2.20 -3.14
CA THR A 209 -9.27 1.00 -3.02
C THR A 209 -9.30 0.21 -4.34
N ALA A 210 -9.59 0.87 -5.45
CA ALA A 210 -9.62 0.23 -6.76
C ALA A 210 -8.26 -0.32 -7.18
N SER A 211 -7.17 0.42 -6.90
CA SER A 211 -5.80 -0.01 -7.23
C SER A 211 -5.37 -1.23 -6.41
N LEU A 212 -5.67 -1.25 -5.11
CA LEU A 212 -5.34 -2.39 -4.24
C LEU A 212 -6.11 -3.65 -4.65
N MET A 213 -7.41 -3.51 -4.95
CA MET A 213 -8.24 -4.63 -5.44
C MET A 213 -7.76 -5.13 -6.81
N MET A 214 -7.34 -4.24 -7.70
CA MET A 214 -6.80 -4.62 -9.01
C MET A 214 -5.50 -5.41 -8.86
N MET A 215 -4.57 -4.91 -8.04
CA MET A 215 -3.28 -5.58 -7.77
C MET A 215 -3.49 -6.94 -7.11
N GLU A 216 -4.40 -7.03 -6.14
CA GLU A 216 -4.74 -8.29 -5.48
C GLU A 216 -5.18 -9.36 -6.50
N ARG A 217 -6.11 -9.00 -7.38
CA ARG A 217 -6.64 -9.92 -8.40
C ARG A 217 -5.60 -10.27 -9.45
N MET A 218 -4.79 -9.30 -9.92
CA MET A 218 -3.72 -9.57 -10.88
C MET A 218 -2.68 -10.54 -10.32
N ILE A 219 -2.24 -10.31 -9.08
CA ILE A 219 -1.31 -11.23 -8.39
C ILE A 219 -1.97 -12.58 -8.16
N GLY A 220 -3.24 -12.59 -7.72
CA GLY A 220 -3.97 -13.82 -7.41
C GLY A 220 -4.19 -14.77 -8.58
N THR A 221 -4.10 -14.26 -9.82
CA THR A 221 -4.34 -15.01 -11.06
C THR A 221 -3.14 -15.13 -11.98
N LEU A 222 -2.00 -14.50 -11.65
CA LEU A 222 -0.80 -14.57 -12.47
C LEU A 222 -0.27 -16.02 -12.56
N GLN A 223 0.37 -16.33 -13.67
CA GLN A 223 1.05 -17.60 -13.89
C GLN A 223 2.55 -17.37 -13.93
N ALA A 224 3.28 -17.89 -12.95
CA ALA A 224 4.73 -17.89 -12.98
C ALA A 224 5.27 -18.85 -14.04
N LYS A 225 6.41 -18.50 -14.65
CA LYS A 225 7.12 -19.28 -15.69
C LYS A 225 8.48 -19.71 -15.18
N PRO A 226 8.55 -20.88 -14.49
CA PRO A 226 9.81 -21.36 -13.90
C PRO A 226 10.93 -21.52 -14.90
N GLU A 227 10.63 -21.92 -16.14
CA GLU A 227 11.63 -22.14 -17.19
C GLU A 227 12.31 -20.82 -17.59
N ALA A 228 11.57 -19.72 -17.70
CA ALA A 228 12.11 -18.40 -18.01
C ALA A 228 12.96 -17.86 -16.85
N MET A 229 12.48 -18.04 -15.61
CA MET A 229 13.22 -17.68 -14.41
C MET A 229 14.55 -18.45 -14.32
N GLU A 230 14.53 -19.77 -14.58
CA GLU A 230 15.73 -20.62 -14.59
C GLU A 230 16.70 -20.21 -15.68
N ALA A 231 16.21 -19.96 -16.90
CA ALA A 231 17.03 -19.49 -18.01
C ALA A 231 17.70 -18.14 -17.69
N GLY A 232 17.00 -17.25 -16.99
CA GLY A 232 17.53 -15.95 -16.57
C GLY A 232 18.69 -16.03 -15.58
N LYS A 233 18.85 -17.15 -14.86
CA LYS A 233 19.95 -17.35 -13.90
C LYS A 233 21.28 -17.76 -14.55
N LYS A 234 21.30 -18.13 -15.83
CA LYS A 234 22.51 -18.58 -16.51
C LYS A 234 23.63 -17.52 -16.37
N GLY A 235 24.80 -17.96 -15.92
CA GLY A 235 25.97 -17.11 -15.69
C GLY A 235 26.04 -16.46 -14.30
N LEU A 236 24.99 -16.55 -13.45
CA LEU A 236 25.03 -15.99 -12.09
C LEU A 236 25.66 -16.93 -11.05
N SER A 237 25.60 -18.24 -11.28
CA SER A 237 26.16 -19.27 -10.37
C SER A 237 27.68 -19.28 -10.32
N GLU A 238 28.36 -18.70 -11.32
CA GLU A 238 29.81 -18.66 -11.40
C GLU A 238 30.44 -17.49 -10.59
N CYS A 239 29.63 -16.45 -10.27
CA CYS A 239 30.13 -15.24 -9.62
C CYS A 239 30.16 -15.30 -8.09
N HIS A 240 29.49 -16.27 -7.46
CA HIS A 240 29.46 -16.41 -6.02
C HIS A 240 29.74 -17.88 -5.67
N GLY A 241 30.95 -18.14 -5.19
CA GLY A 241 31.32 -19.46 -4.64
C GLY A 241 30.25 -19.95 -3.66
N SER A 242 30.10 -21.26 -3.58
CA SER A 242 29.06 -22.06 -2.93
C SER A 242 28.73 -21.76 -1.44
N GLY A 243 29.15 -20.63 -0.89
CA GLY A 243 28.92 -20.21 0.50
C GLY A 243 27.71 -19.32 0.78
N GLY A 244 27.11 -18.68 -0.25
CA GLY A 244 26.13 -17.60 -0.01
C GLY A 244 24.69 -18.03 0.24
N LEU A 245 24.18 -19.06 -0.44
CA LEU A 245 22.78 -19.45 -0.36
C LEU A 245 22.47 -20.42 0.79
N SER A 246 23.42 -21.25 1.21
CA SER A 246 23.23 -22.15 2.35
C SER A 246 23.26 -21.40 3.70
N GLY A 247 23.91 -20.24 3.77
CA GLY A 247 24.01 -19.42 4.97
C GLY A 247 22.77 -18.53 5.23
N ALA A 248 22.15 -18.00 4.18
CA ALA A 248 20.98 -17.16 4.33
C ALA A 248 19.69 -17.97 4.61
N ALA A 249 19.58 -19.16 4.00
CA ALA A 249 18.46 -20.07 4.26
C ALA A 249 18.54 -20.77 5.63
N ARG A 250 19.70 -20.74 6.31
CA ARG A 250 19.93 -21.38 7.63
C ARG A 250 20.04 -20.41 8.79
N ARG A 251 20.03 -19.10 8.59
CA ARG A 251 19.93 -18.17 9.70
C ARG A 251 18.48 -18.21 10.20
N SER A 252 18.30 -19.09 11.17
CA SER A 252 17.10 -19.24 11.97
C SER A 252 16.58 -17.87 12.41
N LEU A 253 15.30 -17.68 12.21
CA LEU A 253 14.48 -16.66 12.86
C LEU A 253 14.81 -16.60 14.36
N PRO A 254 14.87 -15.40 14.97
CA PRO A 254 15.02 -15.29 16.41
C PRO A 254 13.87 -16.02 17.10
N ARG A 255 14.21 -16.84 18.11
CA ARG A 255 13.22 -17.55 18.93
C ARG A 255 12.21 -16.56 19.52
N ARG A 256 10.95 -16.86 19.33
CA ARG A 256 9.77 -16.17 19.84
C ARG A 256 9.93 -15.71 21.29
N SER A 257 9.75 -14.43 21.56
CA SER A 257 9.17 -13.98 22.83
C SER A 257 7.64 -14.00 22.68
N ARG A 258 7.00 -14.67 23.64
CA ARG A 258 5.53 -14.80 23.66
C ARG A 258 4.90 -13.44 24.01
N HIS A 259 4.37 -12.72 23.01
CA HIS A 259 3.33 -11.76 23.23
C HIS A 259 2.12 -12.15 22.38
N ARG A 260 0.96 -12.23 23.05
CA ARG A 260 -0.30 -12.70 22.50
C ARG A 260 -0.85 -11.71 21.48
N GLY A 261 -1.21 -12.21 20.34
CA GLY A 261 -2.28 -11.68 19.49
C GLY A 261 -1.84 -10.76 18.36
N THR A 262 -1.07 -11.26 17.37
CA THR A 262 -1.08 -10.79 15.96
C THR A 262 -0.10 -11.57 15.05
N ASP A 263 0.51 -12.65 15.55
CA ASP A 263 1.57 -13.37 14.82
C ASP A 263 1.05 -14.48 13.89
N ARG A 264 0.21 -14.15 12.90
CA ARG A 264 -0.17 -15.13 11.86
C ARG A 264 0.52 -14.92 10.50
N TYR A 265 1.33 -13.89 10.33
CA TYR A 265 1.87 -13.52 9.02
C TYR A 265 3.41 -13.50 8.93
N LEU A 266 4.11 -14.08 9.90
CA LEU A 266 5.57 -14.21 9.83
C LEU A 266 5.95 -15.70 9.71
N LEU A 267 5.98 -16.20 8.50
CA LEU A 267 6.79 -17.36 8.06
C LEU A 267 7.15 -17.22 6.59
#